data_1b4751a00cfa15e3f95486bc8b70ca98
#
_entry.id   1b4751a00cfa15e3f95486bc8b70ca98
#
_cell.length_a   1.000
_cell.length_b   1.000
_cell.length_c   1.000
_cell.angle_alpha   90.00
_cell.angle_beta   90.00
_cell.angle_gamma   90.00
#
_symmetry.space_group_name_H-M   'P 1'
#
loop_
_entity.id
_entity.type
_entity.pdbx_description
1 polymer ?
#
loop_
_entity_poly.entity_id
_entity_poly.type
_entity_poly.pdbx_seq_one_letter_code
_entity_poly.pdbx_strand_id
1 'polypeptide(L)'
;DSVTIRTTGIDGETNGSSITEMGVWDGSTWTPGVKHNYDNGTYEVTWYSCCRIDDIKNIPDDTSWRGETKVTIGGIHAGNVSPVSAVPPIVQVQDNKTFIYQVSAADANTGDNLHYRWGTYQEFVDNLSNSTFSVPTGMTLSSDGIVEWNVLDNNSAISTIKDDMWLAFIMVEDNSSSGDNKSHVPIDFFFK
;
A
#
# COMPACT_ATOMS: atom_id res chain seq x y z
N ASP A 1 -12.76 15.37 7.58
CA ASP A 1 -12.29 13.97 7.69
C ASP A 1 -10.98 13.98 8.47
N SER A 2 -10.94 13.24 9.57
CA SER A 2 -9.75 13.16 10.41
C SER A 2 -8.93 11.93 10.03
N VAL A 3 -7.64 12.14 9.78
CA VAL A 3 -6.68 11.06 9.61
C VAL A 3 -6.05 10.77 10.98
N THR A 4 -6.16 9.55 11.44
CA THR A 4 -5.51 9.11 12.68
C THR A 4 -4.27 8.32 12.33
N ILE A 5 -3.10 8.81 12.70
CA ILE A 5 -1.84 8.09 12.56
C ILE A 5 -1.54 7.45 13.92
N ARG A 6 -1.42 6.13 13.93
CA ARG A 6 -1.01 5.36 15.10
C ARG A 6 0.39 4.84 14.87
N THR A 7 1.27 5.03 15.84
CA THR A 7 2.60 4.45 15.83
C THR A 7 2.64 3.30 16.84
N THR A 8 2.97 2.11 16.37
CA THR A 8 3.18 0.96 17.23
C THR A 8 4.64 0.53 17.11
N GLY A 9 5.32 0.38 18.25
CA GLY A 9 6.65 -0.22 18.27
C GLY A 9 6.54 -1.72 17.99
N ILE A 10 7.48 -2.27 17.25
CA ILE A 10 7.49 -3.71 16.88
C ILE A 10 7.61 -4.63 18.11
N ASP A 11 8.07 -4.12 19.24
CA ASP A 11 8.20 -4.88 20.48
C ASP A 11 6.91 -5.01 21.30
N GLY A 12 5.75 -4.70 20.68
CA GLY A 12 4.44 -4.83 21.33
C GLY A 12 4.14 -3.76 22.38
N GLU A 13 4.99 -2.79 22.55
CA GLU A 13 4.68 -1.62 23.34
C GLU A 13 3.83 -0.64 22.49
N THR A 14 2.57 -0.53 22.86
CA THR A 14 1.66 0.49 22.38
C THR A 14 2.07 1.87 22.91
N ASN A 15 3.15 2.43 22.43
CA ASN A 15 3.39 3.85 22.54
C ASN A 15 2.55 4.59 21.49
N GLY A 16 1.25 4.31 21.51
CA GLY A 16 0.31 4.91 20.60
C GLY A 16 -0.05 6.32 21.01
N SER A 17 0.72 7.29 20.59
CA SER A 17 0.15 8.62 20.43
C SER A 17 -0.63 8.64 19.14
N SER A 18 -1.95 8.70 19.24
CA SER A 18 -2.80 9.02 18.09
C SER A 18 -2.59 10.51 17.78
N ILE A 19 -1.98 10.80 16.63
CA ILE A 19 -1.82 12.17 16.16
C ILE A 19 -2.89 12.40 15.11
N THR A 20 -3.81 13.31 15.42
CA THR A 20 -4.84 13.76 14.49
C THR A 20 -4.46 15.14 14.00
N GLU A 21 -3.54 15.22 13.06
CA GLU A 21 -3.23 16.49 12.40
C GLU A 21 -3.24 16.28 10.89
N MET A 22 -4.12 17.00 10.23
CA MET A 22 -4.09 17.15 8.78
C MET A 22 -3.12 18.26 8.41
N GLY A 23 -2.46 18.15 7.27
CA GLY A 23 -1.68 19.25 6.73
C GLY A 23 -2.57 20.49 6.51
N VAL A 24 -1.97 21.66 6.54
CA VAL A 24 -2.65 22.93 6.32
C VAL A 24 -2.40 23.42 4.91
N TRP A 25 -3.47 23.70 4.18
CA TRP A 25 -3.43 24.43 2.92
C TRP A 25 -3.57 25.94 3.19
N ASP A 26 -2.57 26.74 2.87
CA ASP A 26 -2.58 28.19 3.08
C ASP A 26 -3.13 28.98 1.89
N GLY A 27 -3.63 28.30 0.87
CA GLY A 27 -4.12 28.90 -0.38
C GLY A 27 -3.10 28.78 -1.54
N SER A 28 -1.86 28.44 -1.26
CA SER A 28 -0.80 28.27 -2.26
C SER A 28 0.10 27.07 -2.03
N THR A 29 0.31 26.70 -0.76
CA THR A 29 1.25 25.66 -0.36
C THR A 29 0.63 24.72 0.65
N TRP A 30 0.85 23.43 0.43
CA TRP A 30 0.49 22.40 1.40
C TRP A 30 1.64 22.22 2.41
N THR A 31 1.37 22.49 3.67
CA THR A 31 2.31 22.19 4.75
C THR A 31 1.91 20.86 5.38
N PRO A 32 2.75 19.80 5.31
CA PRO A 32 2.47 18.55 5.98
C PRO A 32 2.29 18.77 7.48
N GLY A 33 1.16 18.30 8.03
CA GLY A 33 0.78 18.58 9.40
C GLY A 33 1.47 17.74 10.45
N VAL A 34 2.02 16.58 10.07
CA VAL A 34 2.53 15.63 11.05
C VAL A 34 4.04 15.48 10.91
N LYS A 35 4.75 15.96 11.94
CA LYS A 35 6.16 15.60 12.17
C LYS A 35 6.23 14.88 13.50
N HIS A 36 6.78 13.68 13.48
CA HIS A 36 7.05 12.92 14.69
C HIS A 36 8.54 12.63 14.79
N ASN A 37 9.11 12.89 15.96
CA ASN A 37 10.50 12.53 16.24
C ASN A 37 10.50 11.14 16.86
N TYR A 38 11.15 10.22 16.19
CA TYR A 38 11.32 8.86 16.67
C TYR A 38 12.72 8.69 17.30
N ASP A 39 12.79 7.92 18.37
CA ASP A 39 14.04 7.35 18.82
C ASP A 39 14.54 6.28 17.82
N ASN A 40 15.75 5.76 18.03
CA ASN A 40 16.25 4.64 17.24
C ASN A 40 15.36 3.40 17.48
N GLY A 41 14.92 2.76 16.42
CA GLY A 41 14.04 1.60 16.50
C GLY A 41 13.34 1.31 15.18
N THR A 42 12.53 0.27 15.17
CA THR A 42 11.66 -0.07 14.04
C THR A 42 10.21 0.19 14.44
N TYR A 43 9.48 0.87 13.57
CA TYR A 43 8.12 1.33 13.83
C TYR A 43 7.19 0.92 12.71
N GLU A 44 5.96 0.59 13.09
CA GLU A 44 4.83 0.46 12.17
C GLU A 44 3.98 1.71 12.31
N VAL A 45 3.83 2.43 11.21
CA VAL A 45 3.01 3.64 11.13
C VAL A 45 1.76 3.29 10.33
N THR A 46 0.61 3.47 10.94
CA THR A 46 -0.68 3.13 10.32
C THR A 46 -1.55 4.36 10.14
N TRP A 47 -2.19 4.44 9.00
CA TRP A 47 -3.21 5.41 8.67
C TRP A 47 -4.56 4.73 8.52
N TYR A 48 -5.60 5.35 9.05
CA TYR A 48 -6.96 4.85 8.98
C TYR A 48 -7.91 5.92 8.46
N SER A 49 -8.87 5.50 7.67
CA SER A 49 -10.02 6.32 7.30
C SER A 49 -11.25 5.45 7.09
N CYS A 50 -12.43 6.05 7.19
CA CYS A 50 -13.64 5.38 6.76
C CYS A 50 -13.68 5.32 5.23
N CYS A 51 -14.18 4.32 4.83
CA CYS A 51 -14.99 3.80 3.76
C CYS A 51 -14.36 4.00 2.39
N ARG A 52 -13.89 2.90 1.83
CA ARG A 52 -13.58 2.80 0.41
C ARG A 52 -14.85 3.01 -0.39
N ILE A 53 -14.69 3.36 -1.65
CA ILE A 53 -15.82 3.42 -2.57
C ILE A 53 -16.49 2.04 -2.68
N ASP A 54 -17.80 2.05 -2.87
CA ASP A 54 -18.58 0.83 -3.07
C ASP A 54 -18.33 0.19 -4.43
N ASP A 55 -18.84 -1.01 -4.63
CA ASP A 55 -18.77 -1.78 -5.89
C ASP A 55 -17.37 -2.22 -6.32
N ILE A 56 -16.40 -2.28 -5.43
CA ILE A 56 -15.10 -2.90 -5.70
C ILE A 56 -15.27 -4.42 -5.67
N LYS A 57 -14.89 -5.10 -6.76
CA LYS A 57 -15.27 -6.51 -6.98
C LYS A 57 -14.56 -7.55 -6.11
N ASN A 58 -13.42 -7.21 -5.56
CA ASN A 58 -12.60 -8.15 -4.77
C ASN A 58 -12.51 -7.80 -3.28
N ILE A 59 -13.27 -6.83 -2.82
CA ILE A 59 -13.41 -6.51 -1.38
C ILE A 59 -14.88 -6.25 -1.06
N PRO A 60 -15.31 -6.46 0.20
CA PRO A 60 -16.65 -6.09 0.65
C PRO A 60 -16.89 -4.58 0.57
N ASP A 61 -18.14 -4.18 0.35
CA ASP A 61 -18.57 -2.80 0.49
C ASP A 61 -18.31 -2.27 1.90
N ASP A 62 -18.22 -0.96 2.06
CA ASP A 62 -17.91 -0.28 3.32
C ASP A 62 -16.58 -0.69 3.98
N THR A 63 -15.65 -1.31 3.22
CA THR A 63 -14.33 -1.64 3.75
C THR A 63 -13.57 -0.36 4.10
N SER A 64 -13.11 -0.26 5.34
CA SER A 64 -12.30 0.85 5.80
C SER A 64 -10.93 0.91 5.10
N TRP A 65 -10.36 2.09 5.04
CA TRP A 65 -8.99 2.30 4.60
C TRP A 65 -8.04 2.03 5.75
N ARG A 66 -6.99 1.28 5.47
CA ARG A 66 -5.80 1.21 6.30
C ARG A 66 -4.57 1.20 5.40
N GLY A 67 -3.60 1.99 5.72
CA GLY A 67 -2.26 1.91 5.13
C GLY A 67 -1.25 1.68 6.25
N GLU A 68 -0.39 0.70 6.08
CA GLU A 68 0.69 0.40 7.01
C GLU A 68 2.04 0.64 6.34
N THR A 69 2.88 1.39 7.01
CA THR A 69 4.27 1.64 6.60
C THR A 69 5.18 1.21 7.73
N LYS A 70 6.19 0.42 7.41
CA LYS A 70 7.29 0.09 8.33
C LYS A 70 8.45 1.04 8.07
N VAL A 71 9.01 1.60 9.12
CA VAL A 71 10.22 2.42 9.06
C VAL A 71 11.21 1.98 10.14
N THR A 72 12.50 1.90 9.80
CA THR A 72 13.57 1.66 10.75
C THR A 72 14.45 2.90 10.88
N ILE A 73 14.54 3.42 12.09
CA ILE A 73 15.24 4.67 12.41
C ILE A 73 16.54 4.36 13.12
N GLY A 74 17.64 4.87 12.60
CA GLY A 74 18.96 4.77 13.23
C GLY A 74 19.62 3.39 13.09
N GLY A 75 20.60 3.11 13.94
CA GLY A 75 21.37 1.86 13.92
C GLY A 75 22.08 1.63 12.59
N ILE A 76 22.08 0.39 12.13
CA ILE A 76 22.69 -0.01 10.83
C ILE A 76 21.91 0.50 9.61
N HIS A 77 20.71 1.00 9.80
CA HIS A 77 19.84 1.55 8.77
C HIS A 77 19.74 3.09 8.84
N ALA A 78 20.66 3.73 9.58
CA ALA A 78 20.68 5.19 9.65
C ALA A 78 20.82 5.82 8.25
N GLY A 79 19.96 6.80 7.97
CA GLY A 79 19.90 7.48 6.66
C GLY A 79 19.06 6.75 5.60
N ASN A 80 18.38 5.66 5.97
CA ASN A 80 17.42 5.03 5.09
C ASN A 80 16.25 5.97 4.79
N VAL A 81 15.80 5.95 3.55
CA VAL A 81 14.60 6.63 3.06
C VAL A 81 13.66 5.56 2.53
N SER A 82 12.41 5.64 2.85
CA SER A 82 11.42 4.68 2.35
C SER A 82 11.14 4.89 0.87
N PRO A 83 10.78 3.83 0.12
CA PRO A 83 10.41 3.93 -1.28
C PRO A 83 9.27 4.92 -1.52
N VAL A 84 9.22 5.50 -2.69
CA VAL A 84 8.12 6.34 -3.16
C VAL A 84 7.54 5.78 -4.45
N SER A 85 6.24 5.90 -4.62
CA SER A 85 5.54 5.47 -5.82
C SER A 85 4.79 6.62 -6.48
N ALA A 86 4.67 6.54 -7.82
CA ALA A 86 3.91 7.47 -8.65
C ALA A 86 2.81 6.73 -9.46
N VAL A 87 2.29 5.63 -8.95
CA VAL A 87 1.18 4.90 -9.58
C VAL A 87 -0.07 5.77 -9.58
N PRO A 88 -0.77 5.93 -10.72
CA PRO A 88 -2.03 6.64 -10.76
C PRO A 88 -3.09 5.87 -9.95
N PRO A 89 -4.08 6.57 -9.35
CA PRO A 89 -5.08 5.93 -8.50
C PRO A 89 -5.99 4.95 -9.27
N ILE A 90 -6.12 5.12 -10.58
CA ILE A 90 -6.87 4.22 -11.47
C ILE A 90 -6.03 3.88 -12.69
N VAL A 91 -5.83 2.61 -12.94
CA VAL A 91 -5.15 2.06 -14.11
C VAL A 91 -6.18 1.40 -15.02
N GLN A 92 -6.26 1.85 -16.29
CA GLN A 92 -7.20 1.30 -17.26
C GLN A 92 -6.73 -0.05 -17.79
N VAL A 93 -7.62 -1.02 -17.78
CA VAL A 93 -7.37 -2.39 -18.28
C VAL A 93 -8.22 -2.62 -19.54
N GLN A 94 -7.63 -3.28 -20.52
CA GLN A 94 -8.33 -3.64 -21.74
C GLN A 94 -8.88 -5.07 -21.66
N ASP A 95 -10.14 -5.25 -21.97
CA ASP A 95 -10.78 -6.56 -22.10
C ASP A 95 -10.12 -7.45 -23.15
N ASN A 96 -10.29 -8.76 -23.00
CA ASN A 96 -9.91 -9.77 -23.97
C ASN A 96 -8.41 -9.83 -24.32
N LYS A 97 -7.56 -9.41 -23.40
CA LYS A 97 -6.10 -9.44 -23.56
C LYS A 97 -5.41 -9.79 -22.26
N THR A 98 -4.19 -10.26 -22.37
CA THR A 98 -3.27 -10.24 -21.26
C THR A 98 -2.83 -8.81 -21.03
N PHE A 99 -3.14 -8.29 -19.85
CA PHE A 99 -2.72 -6.99 -19.39
C PHE A 99 -1.41 -7.13 -18.63
N ILE A 100 -0.46 -6.26 -18.93
CA ILE A 100 0.84 -6.20 -18.23
C ILE A 100 1.05 -4.76 -17.76
N TYR A 101 1.37 -4.61 -16.47
CA TYR A 101 1.58 -3.29 -15.88
C TYR A 101 2.76 -3.31 -14.92
N GLN A 102 3.68 -2.36 -15.07
CA GLN A 102 4.79 -2.15 -14.14
C GLN A 102 4.35 -1.20 -13.04
N VAL A 103 4.27 -1.70 -11.82
CA VAL A 103 4.08 -0.87 -10.61
C VAL A 103 5.37 -0.10 -10.37
N SER A 104 5.32 1.21 -10.58
CA SER A 104 6.51 2.06 -10.48
C SER A 104 6.76 2.50 -9.04
N ALA A 105 7.95 2.21 -8.54
CA ALA A 105 8.47 2.80 -7.31
C ALA A 105 9.96 3.11 -7.48
N ALA A 106 10.47 4.01 -6.65
CA ALA A 106 11.87 4.37 -6.61
C ALA A 106 12.33 4.57 -5.17
N ASP A 107 13.59 4.29 -4.93
CA ASP A 107 14.26 4.55 -3.67
C ASP A 107 15.43 5.51 -3.86
N ALA A 108 15.64 6.39 -2.88
CA ALA A 108 16.74 7.35 -2.91
C ALA A 108 18.07 6.75 -2.48
N ASN A 109 18.06 5.63 -1.78
CA ASN A 109 19.25 4.93 -1.34
C ASN A 109 19.80 4.05 -2.45
N THR A 110 20.96 4.41 -2.94
CA THR A 110 21.65 3.62 -3.99
C THR A 110 22.14 2.29 -3.41
N GLY A 111 21.78 1.19 -4.05
CA GLY A 111 22.16 -0.16 -3.65
C GLY A 111 21.09 -0.94 -2.90
N ASP A 112 19.94 -0.33 -2.65
CA ASP A 112 18.79 -1.03 -2.14
C ASP A 112 18.01 -1.70 -3.27
N ASN A 113 17.40 -2.82 -2.95
CA ASN A 113 16.61 -3.59 -3.88
C ASN A 113 15.14 -3.47 -3.50
N LEU A 114 14.32 -2.99 -4.42
CA LEU A 114 12.87 -2.98 -4.22
C LEU A 114 12.30 -4.36 -4.48
N HIS A 115 11.48 -4.82 -3.57
CA HIS A 115 10.76 -6.06 -3.65
C HIS A 115 9.25 -5.81 -3.51
N TYR A 116 8.46 -6.39 -4.40
CA TYR A 116 7.02 -6.18 -4.45
C TYR A 116 6.29 -7.45 -4.02
N ARG A 117 5.26 -7.29 -3.21
CA ARG A 117 4.34 -8.36 -2.82
C ARG A 117 2.92 -7.83 -2.66
N TRP A 118 1.96 -8.71 -2.74
CA TRP A 118 0.60 -8.37 -2.31
C TRP A 118 0.59 -8.04 -0.83
N GLY A 119 -0.17 -7.02 -0.48
CA GLY A 119 -0.41 -6.70 0.93
C GLY A 119 -1.25 -7.78 1.59
N THR A 120 -1.01 -8.01 2.87
CA THR A 120 -1.84 -8.87 3.70
C THR A 120 -3.14 -8.16 4.08
N TYR A 121 -4.15 -8.94 4.46
CA TYR A 121 -5.40 -8.38 4.93
C TYR A 121 -5.21 -7.42 6.12
N GLN A 122 -4.31 -7.74 7.03
CA GLN A 122 -3.99 -6.89 8.17
C GLN A 122 -3.41 -5.54 7.79
N GLU A 123 -2.66 -5.48 6.68
CA GLU A 123 -2.00 -4.25 6.24
C GLU A 123 -2.96 -3.27 5.58
N PHE A 124 -4.12 -3.71 5.08
CA PHE A 124 -5.01 -2.86 4.27
C PHE A 124 -6.41 -2.58 4.85
N VAL A 125 -6.83 -3.25 5.93
CA VAL A 125 -8.13 -2.99 6.60
C VAL A 125 -7.98 -2.88 8.12
N ASP A 126 -8.88 -2.10 8.74
CA ASP A 126 -8.88 -1.89 10.18
C ASP A 126 -9.56 -3.04 10.94
N ASN A 127 -10.51 -3.73 10.34
CA ASN A 127 -11.28 -4.78 10.98
C ASN A 127 -10.93 -6.16 10.45
N LEU A 128 -10.27 -6.95 11.29
CA LEU A 128 -9.74 -8.28 10.94
C LEU A 128 -10.78 -9.39 10.90
N SER A 129 -12.04 -9.12 11.25
CA SER A 129 -12.89 -10.21 11.72
C SER A 129 -13.52 -11.06 10.63
N ASN A 130 -13.74 -10.61 9.39
CA ASN A 130 -14.57 -11.38 8.46
C ASN A 130 -14.30 -11.27 6.95
N SER A 131 -13.26 -10.59 6.49
CA SER A 131 -13.00 -10.52 5.06
C SER A 131 -11.55 -10.80 4.72
N THR A 132 -11.30 -11.45 3.61
CA THR A 132 -9.96 -11.76 3.11
C THR A 132 -9.71 -10.93 1.87
N PHE A 133 -8.52 -10.32 1.76
CA PHE A 133 -8.08 -9.74 0.50
C PHE A 133 -8.03 -10.84 -0.55
N SER A 134 -8.74 -10.63 -1.62
CA SER A 134 -8.79 -11.56 -2.73
C SER A 134 -8.14 -10.92 -3.95
N VAL A 135 -7.02 -11.47 -4.35
CA VAL A 135 -6.40 -11.09 -5.63
C VAL A 135 -7.34 -11.55 -6.75
N PRO A 136 -7.63 -10.70 -7.75
CA PRO A 136 -8.46 -11.10 -8.89
C PRO A 136 -7.93 -12.38 -9.56
N THR A 137 -8.85 -13.29 -9.90
CA THR A 137 -8.48 -14.55 -10.55
C THR A 137 -7.67 -14.30 -11.81
N GLY A 138 -6.56 -15.01 -11.95
CA GLY A 138 -5.67 -14.90 -13.12
C GLY A 138 -4.72 -13.70 -13.08
N MET A 139 -4.75 -12.93 -11.99
CA MET A 139 -3.79 -11.84 -11.76
C MET A 139 -2.58 -12.36 -10.97
N THR A 140 -1.40 -11.99 -11.38
CA THR A 140 -0.13 -12.30 -10.69
C THR A 140 0.69 -11.03 -10.48
N LEU A 141 1.59 -11.07 -9.52
CA LEU A 141 2.56 -10.01 -9.24
C LEU A 141 3.94 -10.64 -9.09
N SER A 142 4.90 -10.15 -9.87
CA SER A 142 6.30 -10.56 -9.70
C SER A 142 6.97 -9.76 -8.58
N SER A 143 8.08 -10.29 -8.05
CA SER A 143 8.90 -9.58 -7.07
C SER A 143 9.49 -8.26 -7.58
N ASP A 144 9.54 -8.07 -8.89
CA ASP A 144 10.02 -6.86 -9.55
C ASP A 144 8.90 -5.85 -9.83
N GLY A 145 7.67 -6.13 -9.37
CA GLY A 145 6.54 -5.24 -9.50
C GLY A 145 5.79 -5.32 -10.82
N ILE A 146 5.94 -6.40 -11.59
CA ILE A 146 5.14 -6.61 -12.79
C ILE A 146 3.84 -7.31 -12.42
N VAL A 147 2.72 -6.63 -12.64
CA VAL A 147 1.39 -7.22 -12.61
C VAL A 147 1.08 -7.78 -13.99
N GLU A 148 0.73 -9.05 -14.05
CA GLU A 148 0.18 -9.69 -15.24
C GLU A 148 -1.23 -10.18 -14.93
N TRP A 149 -2.21 -9.81 -15.76
CA TRP A 149 -3.59 -10.22 -15.61
C TRP A 149 -4.15 -10.73 -16.93
N ASN A 150 -4.56 -11.98 -16.91
CA ASN A 150 -5.22 -12.59 -18.05
C ASN A 150 -6.72 -12.31 -18.03
N VAL A 151 -7.13 -11.25 -18.73
CA VAL A 151 -8.52 -10.77 -18.81
C VAL A 151 -9.17 -11.32 -20.08
N LEU A 152 -9.18 -12.64 -20.27
CA LEU A 152 -9.79 -13.26 -21.45
C LEU A 152 -11.25 -13.65 -21.18
N ASP A 153 -12.15 -13.32 -22.10
CA ASP A 153 -13.60 -13.58 -22.04
C ASP A 153 -13.98 -15.05 -21.82
N ASN A 154 -13.16 -15.98 -22.24
CA ASN A 154 -13.43 -17.40 -22.11
C ASN A 154 -12.98 -17.99 -20.78
N ASN A 155 -12.43 -17.19 -19.89
CA ASN A 155 -12.15 -17.59 -18.53
C ASN A 155 -13.39 -17.36 -17.67
N SER A 156 -14.26 -18.35 -17.56
CA SER A 156 -15.52 -18.28 -16.79
C SER A 156 -15.33 -17.96 -15.30
N ALA A 157 -14.10 -17.89 -14.82
CA ALA A 157 -13.78 -17.46 -13.46
C ALA A 157 -13.63 -15.94 -13.34
N ILE A 158 -13.55 -15.22 -14.47
CA ILE A 158 -13.45 -13.76 -14.50
C ILE A 158 -14.65 -13.24 -15.30
N SER A 159 -15.75 -12.95 -14.61
CA SER A 159 -16.85 -12.20 -15.20
C SER A 159 -16.56 -10.72 -15.00
N THR A 160 -15.80 -10.12 -15.93
CA THR A 160 -15.60 -8.68 -15.92
C THR A 160 -16.73 -8.01 -16.70
N ILE A 161 -17.36 -7.06 -16.05
CA ILE A 161 -18.31 -6.17 -16.70
C ILE A 161 -17.59 -4.86 -16.96
N LYS A 162 -17.87 -4.23 -18.09
CA LYS A 162 -17.36 -2.91 -18.39
C LYS A 162 -17.57 -1.97 -17.20
N ASP A 163 -16.52 -1.24 -16.85
CA ASP A 163 -16.47 -0.30 -15.72
C ASP A 163 -16.35 -0.94 -14.33
N ASP A 164 -16.19 -2.25 -14.20
CA ASP A 164 -15.85 -2.88 -12.93
C ASP A 164 -14.52 -2.35 -12.39
N MET A 165 -14.47 -2.17 -11.06
CA MET A 165 -13.26 -1.76 -10.37
C MET A 165 -12.73 -2.87 -9.47
N TRP A 166 -11.43 -3.05 -9.49
CA TRP A 166 -10.70 -4.06 -8.74
C TRP A 166 -9.58 -3.41 -7.96
N LEU A 167 -9.53 -3.67 -6.67
CA LEU A 167 -8.45 -3.17 -5.81
C LEU A 167 -7.15 -3.91 -6.09
N ALA A 168 -6.06 -3.16 -6.18
CA ALA A 168 -4.70 -3.65 -6.03
C ALA A 168 -4.07 -3.01 -4.81
N PHE A 169 -3.68 -3.83 -3.85
CA PHE A 169 -2.97 -3.40 -2.66
C PHE A 169 -1.62 -4.09 -2.60
N ILE A 170 -0.58 -3.35 -2.91
CA ILE A 170 0.79 -3.86 -3.10
C ILE A 170 1.70 -3.20 -2.07
N MET A 171 2.51 -4.01 -1.41
CA MET A 171 3.60 -3.54 -0.55
C MET A 171 4.88 -3.46 -1.36
N VAL A 172 5.58 -2.35 -1.24
CA VAL A 172 6.93 -2.17 -1.77
C VAL A 172 7.91 -2.16 -0.62
N GLU A 173 8.75 -3.15 -0.59
CA GLU A 173 9.76 -3.37 0.44
C GLU A 173 11.11 -2.85 -0.04
N ASP A 174 11.76 -2.11 0.82
CA ASP A 174 13.12 -1.64 0.64
C ASP A 174 14.05 -2.62 1.37
N ASN A 175 14.76 -3.41 0.60
CA ASN A 175 15.65 -4.43 1.12
C ASN A 175 17.11 -4.04 0.93
N SER A 176 17.91 -4.21 1.98
CA SER A 176 19.36 -4.10 1.87
C SER A 176 19.91 -5.15 0.90
N SER A 177 21.14 -4.97 0.46
CA SER A 177 21.84 -5.96 -0.37
C SER A 177 22.00 -7.32 0.30
N SER A 178 21.90 -7.39 1.64
CA SER A 178 21.86 -8.63 2.43
C SER A 178 20.46 -9.26 2.53
N GLY A 179 19.43 -8.58 2.04
CA GLY A 179 18.05 -9.05 2.09
C GLY A 179 17.25 -8.62 3.32
N ASP A 180 17.82 -7.78 4.18
CA ASP A 180 17.10 -7.26 5.34
C ASP A 180 16.08 -6.19 4.91
N ASN A 181 14.82 -6.37 5.27
CA ASN A 181 13.77 -5.38 5.04
C ASN A 181 13.95 -4.18 5.99
N LYS A 182 14.32 -3.03 5.44
CA LYS A 182 14.57 -1.79 6.18
C LYS A 182 13.31 -0.97 6.36
N SER A 183 12.49 -0.92 5.32
CA SER A 183 11.20 -0.25 5.31
C SER A 183 10.25 -0.89 4.30
N HIS A 184 8.96 -0.59 4.43
CA HIS A 184 7.99 -0.86 3.37
C HIS A 184 6.91 0.20 3.35
N VAL A 185 6.33 0.39 2.18
CA VAL A 185 5.22 1.33 1.96
C VAL A 185 4.09 0.64 1.18
N PRO A 186 2.82 0.98 1.46
CA PRO A 186 1.70 0.49 0.69
C PRO A 186 1.49 1.32 -0.58
N ILE A 187 1.08 0.65 -1.64
CA ILE A 187 0.51 1.26 -2.84
C ILE A 187 -0.91 0.73 -3.00
N ASP A 188 -1.88 1.63 -2.95
CA ASP A 188 -3.30 1.33 -3.02
C ASP A 188 -3.88 2.04 -4.25
N PHE A 189 -4.36 1.27 -5.22
CA PHE A 189 -4.89 1.76 -6.48
C PHE A 189 -5.90 0.78 -7.08
N PHE A 190 -6.56 1.18 -8.17
CA PHE A 190 -7.59 0.37 -8.80
C PHE A 190 -7.24 0.04 -10.25
N PHE A 191 -7.59 -1.16 -10.66
CA PHE A 191 -7.75 -1.54 -12.07
C PHE A 191 -9.21 -1.34 -12.49
N LYS A 192 -9.43 -0.75 -13.65
CA LYS A 192 -10.75 -0.47 -14.21
C LYS A 192 -10.84 -0.78 -15.71
#